data_87d848edd4f94f526940ffb0032f488f
#
_entry.id   87d848edd4f94f526940ffb0032f488f
#
_cell.length_a   1.000
_cell.length_b   1.000
_cell.length_c   1.000
_cell.angle_alpha   90.00
_cell.angle_beta   90.00
_cell.angle_gamma   90.00
#
_symmetry.space_group_name_H-M   'P 1'
#
loop_
_entity.id
_entity.type
_entity.pdbx_description
1 polymer ?
#
loop_
_entity_poly.entity_id
_entity_poly.type
_entity_poly.pdbx_seq_one_letter_code
_entity_poly.pdbx_strand_id
1 'polypeptide(L)'
;MPPGARIVVEFGTSFGVSTVHLAAALRDNGGGRLVSTEFEPAKVEQARANIAAAGLADLVDIRPGDALETLTEALPESIDLLFLDGAKSLYVKVLGLLEPRLHSGSVLLADNADWSPEYLARVRAPTGGYRSLAVADGVELSLRL
;
A
#
# COMPACT_ATOMS: atom_id res chain seq x y z
N MET A 1 -7.87 9.17 -0.72
CA MET A 1 -8.05 8.36 0.51
C MET A 1 -9.53 8.05 0.70
N PRO A 2 -9.92 6.79 0.83
CA PRO A 2 -11.31 6.46 1.09
C PRO A 2 -11.81 7.12 2.38
N PRO A 3 -13.04 7.64 2.40
CA PRO A 3 -13.60 8.22 3.61
C PRO A 3 -13.61 7.19 4.76
N GLY A 4 -13.12 7.58 5.92
CA GLY A 4 -13.07 6.71 7.09
C GLY A 4 -11.93 5.68 7.09
N ALA A 5 -11.08 5.63 6.08
CA ALA A 5 -9.91 4.76 6.08
C ALA A 5 -8.99 5.09 7.25
N ARG A 6 -8.56 4.06 7.97
CA ARG A 6 -7.70 4.17 9.15
C ARG A 6 -6.40 3.38 9.01
N ILE A 7 -6.42 2.31 8.24
CA ILE A 7 -5.28 1.39 8.10
C ILE A 7 -4.87 1.34 6.64
N VAL A 8 -3.65 1.78 6.39
CA VAL A 8 -3.03 1.78 5.07
C VAL A 8 -1.76 0.95 5.09
N VAL A 9 -1.58 0.13 4.09
CA VAL A 9 -0.32 -0.57 3.84
C VAL A 9 0.24 -0.11 2.50
N GLU A 10 1.50 0.29 2.50
CA GLU A 10 2.23 0.70 1.30
C GLU A 10 3.39 -0.24 1.03
N PHE A 11 3.43 -0.79 -0.18
CA PHE A 11 4.56 -1.56 -0.68
C PHE A 11 5.42 -0.67 -1.59
N GLY A 12 6.60 -0.29 -1.11
CA GLY A 12 7.52 0.59 -1.82
C GLY A 12 7.52 2.03 -1.28
N THR A 13 8.14 2.23 -0.14
CA THR A 13 8.28 3.56 0.50
C THR A 13 9.11 4.52 -0.37
N SER A 14 10.20 4.00 -0.97
CA SER A 14 11.19 4.80 -1.68
C SER A 14 11.69 5.96 -0.79
N PHE A 15 11.64 7.19 -1.26
CA PHE A 15 12.04 8.38 -0.47
C PHE A 15 10.91 8.96 0.38
N GLY A 16 9.74 8.32 0.38
CA GLY A 16 8.62 8.68 1.25
C GLY A 16 7.67 9.74 0.68
N VAL A 17 7.71 10.02 -0.62
CA VAL A 17 6.82 11.03 -1.24
C VAL A 17 5.36 10.61 -1.12
N SER A 18 5.01 9.42 -1.62
CA SER A 18 3.65 8.88 -1.48
C SER A 18 3.30 8.64 -0.02
N THR A 19 4.26 8.19 0.78
CA THR A 19 4.09 7.93 2.22
C THR A 19 3.63 9.19 2.95
N VAL A 20 4.25 10.35 2.68
CA VAL A 20 3.85 11.63 3.27
C VAL A 20 2.43 12.00 2.88
N HIS A 21 2.06 11.83 1.61
CA HIS A 21 0.69 12.13 1.14
C HIS A 21 -0.34 11.21 1.79
N LEU A 22 -0.05 9.92 1.89
CA LEU A 22 -0.94 8.94 2.53
C LEU A 22 -1.10 9.23 4.02
N ALA A 23 -0.01 9.53 4.72
CA ALA A 23 -0.04 9.86 6.14
C ALA A 23 -0.79 11.17 6.41
N ALA A 24 -0.60 12.18 5.57
CA ALA A 24 -1.35 13.43 5.67
C ALA A 24 -2.85 13.21 5.48
N ALA A 25 -3.23 12.38 4.52
CA ALA A 25 -4.64 12.04 4.30
C ALA A 25 -5.23 11.26 5.48
N LEU A 26 -4.47 10.36 6.10
CA LEU A 26 -4.90 9.68 7.34
C LEU A 26 -5.11 10.67 8.48
N ARG A 27 -4.18 11.60 8.67
CA ARG A 27 -4.34 12.67 9.67
C ARG A 27 -5.64 13.45 9.44
N ASP A 28 -5.91 13.82 8.20
CA ASP A 28 -7.10 14.58 7.83
C ASP A 28 -8.40 13.76 8.00
N ASN A 29 -8.31 12.43 7.88
CA ASN A 29 -9.38 11.50 8.21
C ASN A 29 -9.59 11.29 9.73
N GLY A 30 -8.81 11.96 10.57
CA GLY A 30 -8.90 11.82 12.02
C GLY A 30 -7.89 10.85 12.64
N GLY A 31 -6.84 10.49 11.91
CA GLY A 31 -5.77 9.61 12.35
C GLY A 31 -5.87 8.19 11.78
N GLY A 32 -4.93 7.37 12.16
CA GLY A 32 -4.81 5.99 11.69
C GLY A 32 -3.38 5.51 11.72
N ARG A 33 -3.08 4.47 10.97
CA ARG A 33 -1.76 3.87 10.88
C ARG A 33 -1.41 3.55 9.44
N LEU A 34 -0.21 3.93 9.04
CA LEU A 34 0.39 3.57 7.76
C LEU A 34 1.58 2.64 8.00
N VAL A 35 1.53 1.43 7.50
CA VAL A 35 2.66 0.50 7.45
C VAL A 35 3.24 0.56 6.06
N SER A 36 4.52 0.93 5.94
CA SER A 36 5.21 1.05 4.66
C SER A 36 6.49 0.22 4.67
N THR A 37 6.83 -0.39 3.56
CA THR A 37 8.01 -1.27 3.48
C THR A 37 8.95 -0.82 2.37
N GLU A 38 10.26 -0.89 2.65
CA GLU A 38 11.32 -0.53 1.71
C GLU A 38 12.53 -1.46 1.89
N PHE A 39 13.02 -1.99 0.79
CA PHE A 39 14.15 -2.92 0.77
C PHE A 39 15.51 -2.22 0.96
N GLU A 40 15.67 -0.99 0.43
CA GLU A 40 16.95 -0.29 0.41
C GLU A 40 17.15 0.56 1.67
N PRO A 41 18.17 0.26 2.52
CA PRO A 41 18.38 0.99 3.79
C PRO A 41 18.58 2.51 3.62
N ALA A 42 19.27 2.93 2.57
CA ALA A 42 19.50 4.36 2.30
C ALA A 42 18.19 5.10 2.01
N LYS A 43 17.26 4.48 1.30
CA LYS A 43 15.93 5.04 1.04
C LYS A 43 15.09 5.09 2.32
N VAL A 44 15.17 4.06 3.16
CA VAL A 44 14.49 4.03 4.46
C VAL A 44 14.91 5.23 5.31
N GLU A 45 16.21 5.47 5.41
CA GLU A 45 16.74 6.58 6.20
C GLU A 45 16.24 7.94 5.69
N GLN A 46 16.32 8.15 4.36
CA GLN A 46 15.83 9.38 3.75
C GLN A 46 14.31 9.56 3.90
N ALA A 47 13.56 8.49 3.74
CA ALA A 47 12.10 8.53 3.92
C ALA A 47 11.72 8.89 5.36
N ARG A 48 12.40 8.31 6.34
CA ARG A 48 12.18 8.65 7.76
C ARG A 48 12.44 10.13 8.04
N ALA A 49 13.51 10.67 7.47
CA ALA A 49 13.82 12.10 7.61
C ALA A 49 12.73 12.99 6.98
N ASN A 50 12.27 12.63 5.79
CA ASN A 50 11.21 13.37 5.09
C ASN A 50 9.88 13.33 5.85
N ILE A 51 9.51 12.17 6.37
CA ILE A 51 8.27 11.98 7.13
C ILE A 51 8.32 12.75 8.46
N ALA A 52 9.48 12.71 9.16
CA ALA A 52 9.68 13.47 10.37
C ALA A 52 9.61 14.98 10.12
N ALA A 53 10.21 15.46 9.03
CA ALA A 53 10.16 16.87 8.64
C ALA A 53 8.74 17.34 8.33
N ALA A 54 7.88 16.43 7.83
CA ALA A 54 6.46 16.71 7.58
C ALA A 54 5.59 16.62 8.85
N GLY A 55 6.16 16.22 10.00
CA GLY A 55 5.41 16.09 11.27
C GLY A 55 4.47 14.89 11.31
N LEU A 56 4.74 13.83 10.54
CA LEU A 56 3.84 12.68 10.36
C LEU A 56 4.42 11.36 10.91
N ALA A 57 5.56 11.40 11.59
CA ALA A 57 6.28 10.20 12.03
C ALA A 57 5.45 9.31 12.96
N ASP A 58 4.56 9.87 13.76
CA ASP A 58 3.69 9.13 14.68
C ASP A 58 2.62 8.27 13.99
N LEU A 59 2.31 8.56 12.72
CA LEU A 59 1.33 7.79 11.93
C LEU A 59 1.97 6.69 11.09
N VAL A 60 3.30 6.68 10.93
CA VAL A 60 3.99 5.85 9.95
C VAL A 60 4.93 4.87 10.62
N ASP A 61 4.80 3.59 10.25
CA ASP A 61 5.71 2.52 10.60
C ASP A 61 6.42 2.06 9.32
N ILE A 62 7.68 2.47 9.13
CA ILE A 62 8.49 2.00 8.00
C ILE A 62 9.22 0.73 8.41
N ARG A 63 9.03 -0.32 7.63
CA ARG A 63 9.64 -1.63 7.83
C ARG A 63 10.74 -1.87 6.80
N PRO A 64 12.02 -1.79 7.18
CA PRO A 64 13.10 -2.08 6.26
C PRO A 64 13.23 -3.58 6.01
N GLY A 65 13.51 -3.96 4.77
CA GLY A 65 13.75 -5.33 4.36
C GLY A 65 12.81 -5.83 3.29
N ASP A 66 12.80 -7.14 3.10
CA ASP A 66 11.95 -7.82 2.14
C ASP A 66 10.48 -7.77 2.61
N ALA A 67 9.61 -7.22 1.77
CA ALA A 67 8.19 -7.10 2.07
C ALA A 67 7.52 -8.45 2.38
N LEU A 68 7.95 -9.53 1.73
CA LEU A 68 7.41 -10.87 1.96
C LEU A 68 7.75 -11.39 3.36
N GLU A 69 8.70 -10.78 4.04
CA GLU A 69 9.05 -11.06 5.43
C GLU A 69 8.45 -10.02 6.37
N THR A 70 8.64 -8.73 6.06
CA THR A 70 8.25 -7.63 6.95
C THR A 70 6.73 -7.44 7.06
N LEU A 71 5.96 -7.91 6.08
CA LEU A 71 4.49 -7.83 6.09
C LEU A 71 3.82 -9.12 6.58
N THR A 72 4.55 -10.02 7.23
CA THR A 72 3.98 -11.26 7.81
C THR A 72 3.53 -11.09 9.25
N GLU A 73 4.08 -10.14 9.98
CA GLU A 73 3.88 -10.00 11.43
C GLU A 73 3.43 -8.59 11.82
N ALA A 74 2.81 -8.50 12.99
CA ALA A 74 2.44 -7.24 13.62
C ALA A 74 1.68 -6.28 12.69
N LEU A 75 0.80 -6.82 11.86
CA LEU A 75 -0.10 -6.03 11.01
C LEU A 75 -1.47 -5.91 11.68
N PRO A 76 -2.18 -4.79 11.47
CA PRO A 76 -3.58 -4.68 11.83
C PRO A 76 -4.41 -5.77 11.16
N GLU A 77 -5.48 -6.19 11.82
CA GLU A 77 -6.35 -7.27 11.32
C GLU A 77 -7.10 -6.89 10.03
N SER A 78 -7.32 -5.60 9.82
CA SER A 78 -8.09 -5.09 8.69
C SER A 78 -7.34 -3.97 7.99
N ILE A 79 -7.24 -4.05 6.67
CA ILE A 79 -6.59 -3.05 5.82
C ILE A 79 -7.64 -2.35 4.98
N ASP A 80 -7.67 -1.02 5.03
CA ASP A 80 -8.62 -0.20 4.27
C ASP A 80 -8.09 0.20 2.90
N LEU A 81 -6.78 0.43 2.80
CA LEU A 81 -6.11 0.78 1.55
C LEU A 81 -4.77 0.06 1.44
N LEU A 82 -4.58 -0.63 0.32
CA LEU A 82 -3.29 -1.21 -0.07
C LEU A 82 -2.75 -0.44 -1.28
N PHE A 83 -1.60 0.18 -1.11
CA PHE A 83 -0.91 0.91 -2.18
C PHE A 83 0.33 0.13 -2.64
N LEU A 84 0.36 -0.27 -3.91
CA LEU A 84 1.43 -1.05 -4.52
C LEU A 84 2.26 -0.15 -5.44
N ASP A 85 3.48 0.15 -5.04
CA ASP A 85 4.42 0.98 -5.79
C ASP A 85 5.89 0.51 -5.64
N GLY A 86 6.07 -0.75 -5.37
CA GLY A 86 7.38 -1.40 -5.25
C GLY A 86 7.76 -2.20 -6.48
N ALA A 87 8.51 -3.28 -6.28
CA ALA A 87 8.92 -4.20 -7.34
C ALA A 87 7.70 -4.90 -7.95
N LYS A 88 7.48 -4.70 -9.25
CA LYS A 88 6.27 -5.16 -9.95
C LYS A 88 6.14 -6.68 -9.97
N SER A 89 7.26 -7.40 -9.99
CA SER A 89 7.30 -8.86 -9.91
C SER A 89 6.74 -9.42 -8.59
N LEU A 90 6.62 -8.60 -7.54
CA LEU A 90 6.13 -8.99 -6.23
C LEU A 90 4.66 -8.62 -5.98
N TYR A 91 4.00 -7.91 -6.87
CA TYR A 91 2.63 -7.42 -6.65
C TYR A 91 1.64 -8.54 -6.32
N VAL A 92 1.65 -9.62 -7.08
CA VAL A 92 0.77 -10.78 -6.82
C VAL A 92 1.09 -11.44 -5.48
N LYS A 93 2.37 -11.58 -5.15
CA LYS A 93 2.81 -12.19 -3.88
C LYS A 93 2.43 -11.34 -2.68
N VAL A 94 2.63 -10.02 -2.77
CA VAL A 94 2.24 -9.08 -1.71
C VAL A 94 0.71 -9.09 -1.54
N LEU A 95 -0.04 -9.07 -2.63
CA LEU A 95 -1.50 -9.18 -2.57
C LEU A 95 -1.92 -10.48 -1.88
N GLY A 96 -1.37 -11.63 -2.28
CA GLY A 96 -1.69 -12.91 -1.68
C GLY A 96 -1.41 -12.97 -0.18
N LEU A 97 -0.32 -12.32 0.25
CA LEU A 97 0.06 -12.23 1.65
C LEU A 97 -0.93 -11.40 2.48
N LEU A 98 -1.43 -10.29 1.91
CA LEU A 98 -2.28 -9.32 2.61
C LEU A 98 -3.78 -9.55 2.39
N GLU A 99 -4.17 -10.32 1.39
CA GLU A 99 -5.57 -10.54 1.02
C GLU A 99 -6.45 -11.02 2.18
N PRO A 100 -5.98 -11.89 3.10
CA PRO A 100 -6.79 -12.27 4.26
C PRO A 100 -7.15 -11.11 5.20
N ARG A 101 -6.46 -9.99 5.10
CA ARG A 101 -6.69 -8.78 5.90
C ARG A 101 -7.52 -7.72 5.18
N LEU A 102 -7.87 -7.96 3.91
CA LEU A 102 -8.77 -7.10 3.16
C LEU A 102 -10.22 -7.45 3.51
N HIS A 103 -11.04 -6.42 3.55
CA HIS A 103 -12.49 -6.56 3.79
C HIS A 103 -13.28 -6.02 2.60
N SER A 104 -14.58 -6.29 2.56
CA SER A 104 -15.47 -5.66 1.59
C SER A 104 -15.37 -4.14 1.72
N GLY A 105 -15.05 -3.46 0.62
CA GLY A 105 -14.80 -2.03 0.60
C GLY A 105 -13.33 -1.62 0.69
N SER A 106 -12.41 -2.54 0.96
CA SER A 106 -10.97 -2.24 0.87
C SER A 106 -10.60 -1.81 -0.55
N VAL A 107 -9.76 -0.79 -0.65
CA VAL A 107 -9.29 -0.25 -1.92
C VAL A 107 -7.84 -0.67 -2.14
N LEU A 108 -7.54 -1.10 -3.36
CA LEU A 108 -6.19 -1.36 -3.82
C LEU A 108 -5.85 -0.34 -4.91
N LEU A 109 -4.68 0.26 -4.80
CA LEU A 109 -4.16 1.16 -5.83
C LEU A 109 -2.77 0.67 -6.22
N ALA A 110 -2.58 0.36 -7.49
CA ALA A 110 -1.30 -0.15 -8.00
C ALA A 110 -0.76 0.77 -9.07
N ASP A 111 0.46 1.27 -8.86
CA ASP A 111 1.18 2.07 -9.84
C ASP A 111 1.98 1.17 -10.78
N ASN A 112 2.09 1.58 -12.04
CA ASN A 112 2.73 0.81 -13.12
C ASN A 112 2.21 -0.65 -13.17
N ALA A 113 0.92 -0.83 -12.98
CA ALA A 113 0.28 -2.13 -12.92
C ALA A 113 0.35 -2.89 -14.25
N ASP A 114 0.49 -2.18 -15.38
CA ASP A 114 0.73 -2.73 -16.70
C ASP A 114 2.06 -3.51 -16.80
N TRP A 115 3.00 -3.26 -15.89
CA TRP A 115 4.26 -4.01 -15.78
C TRP A 115 4.13 -5.28 -14.93
N SER A 116 2.91 -5.55 -14.41
CA SER A 116 2.58 -6.76 -13.68
C SER A 116 1.31 -7.40 -14.26
N PRO A 117 1.40 -8.06 -15.42
CA PRO A 117 0.23 -8.69 -16.05
C PRO A 117 -0.48 -9.70 -15.17
N GLU A 118 0.28 -10.40 -14.33
CA GLU A 118 -0.26 -11.38 -13.38
C GLU A 118 -1.17 -10.72 -12.33
N TYR A 119 -0.75 -9.55 -11.83
CA TYR A 119 -1.55 -8.76 -10.89
C TYR A 119 -2.86 -8.30 -11.54
N LEU A 120 -2.76 -7.73 -12.75
CA LEU A 120 -3.94 -7.29 -13.50
C LEU A 120 -4.92 -8.45 -13.75
N ALA A 121 -4.40 -9.61 -14.17
CA ALA A 121 -5.23 -10.81 -14.36
C ALA A 121 -5.94 -11.21 -13.06
N ARG A 122 -5.26 -11.11 -11.92
CA ARG A 122 -5.82 -11.47 -10.61
C ARG A 122 -6.96 -10.55 -10.19
N VAL A 123 -6.77 -9.22 -10.29
CA VAL A 123 -7.77 -8.25 -9.83
C VAL A 123 -8.90 -8.03 -10.82
N ARG A 124 -8.67 -8.31 -12.10
CA ARG A 124 -9.68 -8.20 -13.18
C ARG A 124 -10.46 -9.48 -13.41
N ALA A 125 -10.09 -10.58 -12.77
CA ALA A 125 -10.80 -11.85 -12.93
C ALA A 125 -12.28 -11.71 -12.52
N PRO A 126 -13.24 -12.14 -13.34
CA PRO A 126 -14.67 -11.95 -13.06
C PRO A 126 -15.15 -12.55 -11.73
N THR A 127 -14.50 -13.62 -11.29
CA THR A 127 -14.81 -14.32 -10.03
C THR A 127 -13.75 -14.10 -8.96
N GLY A 128 -12.85 -13.13 -9.15
CA GLY A 128 -11.70 -12.89 -8.29
C GLY A 128 -11.99 -12.17 -6.98
N GLY A 129 -13.20 -11.67 -6.79
CA GLY A 129 -13.58 -10.94 -5.60
C GLY A 129 -13.20 -9.45 -5.62
N TYR A 130 -12.97 -8.90 -6.82
CA TYR A 130 -12.66 -7.48 -7.03
C TYR A 130 -13.46 -6.88 -8.16
N ARG A 131 -13.69 -5.58 -8.08
CA ARG A 131 -13.99 -4.72 -9.22
C ARG A 131 -12.77 -3.87 -9.51
N SER A 132 -12.27 -3.90 -10.72
CA SER A 132 -10.99 -3.28 -11.06
C SER A 132 -11.05 -2.53 -12.37
N LEU A 133 -10.39 -1.38 -12.43
CA LEU A 133 -10.30 -0.57 -13.65
C LEU A 133 -9.05 0.31 -13.63
N ALA A 134 -8.57 0.64 -14.82
CA ALA A 134 -7.51 1.64 -14.97
C ALA A 134 -8.10 3.04 -14.74
N VAL A 135 -7.51 3.81 -13.83
CA VAL A 135 -7.93 5.18 -13.50
C VAL A 135 -7.00 6.25 -14.05
N ALA A 136 -5.78 5.85 -14.40
CA ALA A 136 -4.79 6.69 -15.05
C ALA A 136 -3.84 5.79 -15.85
N ASP A 137 -2.89 6.39 -16.57
CA ASP A 137 -1.88 5.64 -17.31
C ASP A 137 -1.03 4.80 -16.34
N GLY A 138 -1.11 3.47 -16.50
CA GLY A 138 -0.42 2.51 -15.64
C GLY A 138 -0.98 2.37 -14.21
N VAL A 139 -2.04 3.09 -13.83
CA VAL A 139 -2.61 3.04 -12.48
C VAL A 139 -3.90 2.24 -12.47
N GLU A 140 -3.93 1.18 -11.70
CA GLU A 140 -5.10 0.32 -11.51
C GLU A 140 -5.73 0.55 -10.14
N LEU A 141 -7.02 0.80 -10.13
CA LEU A 141 -7.84 0.88 -8.91
C LEU A 141 -8.70 -0.37 -8.80
N SER A 142 -8.64 -1.03 -7.66
CA SER A 142 -9.46 -2.22 -7.40
C SER A 142 -10.22 -2.06 -6.09
N LEU A 143 -11.46 -2.50 -6.09
CA LEU A 143 -12.32 -2.55 -4.91
C LEU A 143 -12.56 -3.99 -4.50
N ARG A 144 -12.29 -4.33 -3.25
CA ARG A 144 -12.61 -5.64 -2.68
C ARG A 144 -14.13 -5.76 -2.48
N LEU A 145 -14.72 -6.83 -3.01
CA LEU A 145 -16.15 -7.11 -2.89
C LEU A 145 -16.49 -7.80 -1.58
#